data_ff3066b52ecdda218cc64516f5d516f2
#
_entry.id   ff3066b52ecdda218cc64516f5d516f2
#
_cell.length_a   1.000
_cell.length_b   1.000
_cell.length_c   1.000
_cell.angle_alpha   90.00
_cell.angle_beta   90.00
_cell.angle_gamma   90.00
#
_symmetry.space_group_name_H-M   'P 1'
#
loop_
_entity.id
_entity.type
_entity.pdbx_description
1 polymer ?
#
loop_
_entity_poly.entity_id
_entity_poly.type
_entity_poly.pdbx_seq_one_letter_code
_entity_poly.pdbx_strand_id
1 'polypeptide(L)'
;MAASALPSAALEPDSGARDSGALPEISFGLKTAVAFSQHSGIEERDSEYDVSSSWRTGFSASAFLYVPITPRFGIQQEISYVQKGSRQVIGVEILEVPTVLNVTYDMDYLEIPVLLRFTWHESRRWTLYSLSGTALSVKLNDRYVLEGELDDGEQVVPLHADSDMSEVDLFDYSFVYGFGLETPAFGHSLVLEYRFTIGWNTLMMPTYAYVPFGDETLLIDNDPVPLKNQSHAIMMGIAF
;
A
#
# COMPACT_ATOMS: atom_id res chain seq x y z
N MET A 1 -8.51 -45.66 -54.75
CA MET A 1 -8.06 -45.11 -53.46
C MET A 1 -7.74 -43.61 -53.67
N ALA A 2 -8.65 -42.77 -53.28
CA ALA A 2 -8.49 -41.32 -53.41
C ALA A 2 -8.09 -40.76 -52.04
N ALA A 3 -6.88 -40.19 -51.91
CA ALA A 3 -6.41 -39.54 -50.72
C ALA A 3 -6.97 -38.11 -50.67
N SER A 4 -7.81 -37.84 -49.70
CA SER A 4 -8.36 -36.52 -49.39
C SER A 4 -7.31 -35.73 -48.62
N ALA A 5 -6.79 -34.67 -49.25
CA ALA A 5 -5.92 -33.68 -48.58
C ALA A 5 -6.78 -32.75 -47.77
N LEU A 6 -6.51 -32.67 -46.46
CA LEU A 6 -7.07 -31.66 -45.55
C LEU A 6 -6.48 -30.28 -45.89
N PRO A 7 -7.26 -29.19 -45.87
CA PRO A 7 -6.71 -27.84 -46.06
C PRO A 7 -5.92 -27.43 -44.84
N SER A 8 -4.67 -27.07 -45.07
CA SER A 8 -3.81 -26.39 -44.10
C SER A 8 -4.39 -25.01 -43.83
N ALA A 9 -4.94 -24.83 -42.62
CA ALA A 9 -5.30 -23.50 -42.11
C ALA A 9 -3.99 -22.70 -41.88
N ALA A 10 -3.65 -21.87 -42.85
CA ALA A 10 -2.62 -20.84 -42.64
C ALA A 10 -3.11 -19.91 -41.55
N LEU A 11 -2.40 -19.89 -40.41
CA LEU A 11 -2.52 -18.83 -39.43
C LEU A 11 -2.07 -17.54 -40.13
N GLU A 12 -3.04 -16.70 -40.48
CA GLU A 12 -2.72 -15.33 -40.90
C GLU A 12 -1.95 -14.66 -39.77
N PRO A 13 -0.77 -14.03 -40.01
CA PRO A 13 -0.11 -13.23 -39.01
C PRO A 13 -1.02 -12.05 -38.65
N ASP A 14 -1.27 -11.89 -37.34
CA ASP A 14 -2.04 -10.77 -36.78
C ASP A 14 -1.36 -9.46 -37.18
N SER A 15 -1.77 -8.89 -38.32
CA SER A 15 -1.26 -7.62 -38.87
C SER A 15 -1.84 -6.39 -38.15
N GLY A 16 -2.28 -6.57 -36.90
CA GLY A 16 -2.95 -5.57 -36.08
C GLY A 16 -2.04 -4.69 -35.24
N ALA A 17 -0.75 -4.54 -35.61
CA ALA A 17 0.08 -3.46 -35.04
C ALA A 17 -0.55 -2.12 -35.44
N ARG A 18 -1.01 -1.33 -34.47
CA ARG A 18 -1.36 0.08 -34.70
C ARG A 18 -0.17 0.76 -35.36
N ASP A 19 -0.47 1.65 -36.30
CA ASP A 19 0.53 2.50 -36.97
C ASP A 19 1.46 3.09 -35.90
N SER A 20 2.75 2.76 -35.93
CA SER A 20 3.71 2.92 -34.85
C SER A 20 4.14 4.39 -34.60
N GLY A 21 3.37 5.35 -35.09
CA GLY A 21 3.60 6.78 -34.98
C GLY A 21 2.52 7.60 -34.30
N ALA A 22 1.30 7.07 -34.09
CA ALA A 22 0.25 7.81 -33.39
C ALA A 22 0.45 7.68 -31.85
N LEU A 23 0.33 8.82 -31.16
CA LEU A 23 0.29 8.80 -29.69
C LEU A 23 -1.00 8.12 -29.22
N PRO A 24 -0.96 7.32 -28.13
CA PRO A 24 -2.17 6.87 -27.45
C PRO A 24 -3.03 8.06 -27.04
N GLU A 25 -4.31 7.85 -26.86
CA GLU A 25 -5.22 8.88 -26.36
C GLU A 25 -5.02 9.14 -24.86
N ILE A 26 -5.28 10.40 -24.45
CA ILE A 26 -5.39 10.73 -23.02
C ILE A 26 -6.55 9.93 -22.44
N SER A 27 -6.32 9.27 -21.33
CA SER A 27 -7.35 8.50 -20.63
C SER A 27 -7.44 8.89 -19.16
N PHE A 28 -8.63 8.78 -18.61
CA PHE A 28 -8.86 8.95 -17.18
C PHE A 28 -9.67 7.77 -16.65
N GLY A 29 -9.63 7.56 -15.34
CA GLY A 29 -10.35 6.42 -14.79
C GLY A 29 -10.39 6.40 -13.27
N LEU A 30 -11.02 5.35 -12.77
CA LEU A 30 -11.17 5.08 -11.35
C LEU A 30 -10.61 3.70 -11.03
N LYS A 31 -9.99 3.57 -9.87
CA LYS A 31 -9.46 2.30 -9.36
C LYS A 31 -9.82 2.13 -7.88
N THR A 32 -10.00 0.88 -7.47
CA THR A 32 -10.07 0.49 -6.07
C THR A 32 -9.05 -0.61 -5.80
N ALA A 33 -8.61 -0.73 -4.56
CA ALA A 33 -7.61 -1.72 -4.20
C ALA A 33 -7.84 -2.33 -2.82
N VAL A 34 -7.35 -3.55 -2.68
CA VAL A 34 -6.96 -4.09 -1.37
C VAL A 34 -5.47 -3.83 -1.20
N ALA A 35 -5.12 -3.17 -0.10
CA ALA A 35 -3.75 -2.84 0.25
C ALA A 35 -3.31 -3.67 1.46
N PHE A 36 -2.04 -4.06 1.47
CA PHE A 36 -1.38 -4.71 2.59
C PHE A 36 -0.22 -3.81 2.98
N SER A 37 -0.22 -3.30 4.19
CA SER A 37 0.79 -2.36 4.68
C SER A 37 1.43 -2.86 5.97
N GLN A 38 2.67 -2.47 6.17
CA GLN A 38 3.42 -2.66 7.41
C GLN A 38 4.41 -1.54 7.60
N HIS A 39 4.92 -1.40 8.82
CA HIS A 39 6.08 -0.55 9.10
C HIS A 39 7.36 -1.38 9.07
N SER A 40 8.38 -0.89 8.39
CA SER A 40 9.73 -1.48 8.34
C SER A 40 10.72 -0.61 9.11
N GLY A 41 11.83 -1.22 9.58
CA GLY A 41 12.89 -0.52 10.32
C GLY A 41 13.01 -0.94 11.79
N ILE A 42 12.21 -1.90 12.23
CA ILE A 42 12.21 -2.41 13.62
C ILE A 42 13.34 -3.42 13.85
N GLU A 43 13.71 -4.18 12.81
CA GLU A 43 14.60 -5.36 12.92
C GLU A 43 16.09 -5.04 13.17
N GLU A 44 16.51 -3.79 13.06
CA GLU A 44 17.95 -3.41 13.15
C GLU A 44 18.37 -2.86 14.51
N ARG A 45 17.47 -2.76 15.47
CA ARG A 45 17.85 -2.30 16.81
C ARG A 45 18.04 -3.50 17.75
N ASP A 46 19.20 -3.54 18.41
CA ASP A 46 19.41 -4.20 19.71
C ASP A 46 18.40 -3.61 20.75
N SER A 47 17.11 -3.83 20.51
CA SER A 47 16.08 -3.45 21.45
C SER A 47 16.03 -4.53 22.54
N GLU A 48 16.06 -4.10 23.76
CA GLU A 48 15.81 -4.90 24.98
C GLU A 48 14.41 -5.58 24.92
N TYR A 49 13.63 -5.26 23.88
CA TYR A 49 12.25 -5.71 23.67
C TYR A 49 12.15 -6.54 22.37
N ASP A 50 11.43 -7.66 22.46
CA ASP A 50 11.10 -8.50 21.31
C ASP A 50 9.92 -7.88 20.57
N VAL A 51 10.19 -7.23 19.43
CA VAL A 51 9.16 -6.55 18.61
C VAL A 51 8.99 -7.27 17.29
N SER A 52 7.79 -7.77 17.04
CA SER A 52 7.42 -8.33 15.73
C SER A 52 6.36 -7.48 15.03
N SER A 53 6.57 -7.21 13.74
CA SER A 53 5.62 -6.45 12.91
C SER A 53 4.92 -7.36 11.91
N SER A 54 3.63 -7.13 11.69
CA SER A 54 2.81 -7.89 10.75
C SER A 54 2.01 -6.98 9.82
N TRP A 55 1.62 -7.55 8.67
CA TRP A 55 0.85 -6.86 7.65
C TRP A 55 -0.57 -6.54 8.13
N ARG A 56 -1.00 -5.30 7.86
CA ARG A 56 -2.38 -4.85 8.02
C ARG A 56 -3.04 -4.76 6.65
N THR A 57 -4.28 -5.24 6.56
CA THR A 57 -5.09 -5.09 5.36
C THR A 57 -5.86 -3.78 5.41
N GLY A 58 -5.80 -3.02 4.34
CA GLY A 58 -6.51 -1.76 4.14
C GLY A 58 -7.19 -1.67 2.78
N PHE A 59 -7.87 -0.57 2.55
CA PHE A 59 -8.56 -0.25 1.31
C PHE A 59 -7.95 0.99 0.66
N SER A 60 -8.01 1.07 -0.68
CA SER A 60 -7.66 2.26 -1.43
C SER A 60 -8.67 2.52 -2.54
N ALA A 61 -8.93 3.80 -2.81
CA ALA A 61 -9.71 4.26 -3.96
C ALA A 61 -8.99 5.43 -4.61
N SER A 62 -8.89 5.43 -5.95
CA SER A 62 -8.17 6.46 -6.69
C SER A 62 -8.88 6.86 -7.98
N ALA A 63 -8.69 8.12 -8.35
CA ALA A 63 -8.92 8.63 -9.71
C ALA A 63 -7.58 8.89 -10.37
N PHE A 64 -7.45 8.62 -11.66
CA PHE A 64 -6.23 8.86 -12.42
C PHE A 64 -6.48 9.53 -13.74
N LEU A 65 -5.47 10.24 -14.19
CA LEU A 65 -5.33 10.80 -15.53
C LEU A 65 -4.02 10.29 -16.13
N TYR A 66 -4.09 9.67 -17.30
CA TYR A 66 -2.92 9.26 -18.07
C TYR A 66 -2.75 10.15 -19.31
N VAL A 67 -1.56 10.72 -19.45
CA VAL A 67 -1.15 11.58 -20.57
C VAL A 67 0.04 10.92 -21.28
N PRO A 68 -0.15 10.39 -22.50
CA PRO A 68 0.95 9.83 -23.27
C PRO A 68 1.87 10.94 -23.79
N ILE A 69 3.19 10.71 -23.70
CA ILE A 69 4.23 11.62 -24.23
C ILE A 69 4.82 11.05 -25.52
N THR A 70 5.00 9.72 -25.54
CA THR A 70 5.45 8.95 -26.70
C THR A 70 4.60 7.69 -26.82
N PRO A 71 4.71 6.90 -27.89
CA PRO A 71 3.97 5.64 -27.99
C PRO A 71 4.23 4.64 -26.84
N ARG A 72 5.37 4.78 -26.14
CA ARG A 72 5.75 3.87 -25.03
C ARG A 72 5.79 4.53 -23.67
N PHE A 73 5.88 5.86 -23.57
CA PHE A 73 6.01 6.59 -22.32
C PHE A 73 4.88 7.58 -22.14
N GLY A 74 4.38 7.68 -20.94
CA GLY A 74 3.43 8.71 -20.53
C GLY A 74 3.53 8.99 -19.03
N ILE A 75 2.82 10.00 -18.59
CA ILE A 75 2.68 10.39 -17.19
C ILE A 75 1.28 9.98 -16.72
N GLN A 76 1.21 9.33 -15.58
CA GLN A 76 -0.03 9.03 -14.87
C GLN A 76 -0.04 9.79 -13.55
N GLN A 77 -0.97 10.75 -13.46
CA GLN A 77 -1.24 11.52 -12.26
C GLN A 77 -2.44 10.90 -11.55
N GLU A 78 -2.38 10.80 -10.23
CA GLU A 78 -3.48 10.25 -9.46
C GLU A 78 -3.80 11.10 -8.23
N ILE A 79 -5.02 10.88 -7.72
CA ILE A 79 -5.43 11.27 -6.38
C ILE A 79 -6.09 10.06 -5.74
N SER A 80 -5.64 9.67 -4.56
CA SER A 80 -6.00 8.41 -3.93
C SER A 80 -6.27 8.60 -2.44
N TYR A 81 -7.35 8.00 -1.96
CA TYR A 81 -7.51 7.71 -0.55
C TYR A 81 -6.89 6.35 -0.25
N VAL A 82 -6.06 6.25 0.76
CA VAL A 82 -5.34 5.02 1.10
C VAL A 82 -5.33 4.80 2.60
N GLN A 83 -5.72 3.61 3.02
CA GLN A 83 -5.57 3.15 4.40
C GLN A 83 -4.26 2.38 4.54
N LYS A 84 -3.40 2.84 5.43
CA LYS A 84 -2.11 2.23 5.80
C LYS A 84 -2.08 1.88 7.29
N GLY A 85 -1.05 1.17 7.69
CA GLY A 85 -0.80 0.86 9.10
C GLY A 85 -0.03 -0.43 9.27
N SER A 86 0.07 -0.87 10.53
CA SER A 86 0.72 -2.13 10.89
C SER A 86 0.11 -2.68 12.17
N ARG A 87 0.37 -3.96 12.41
CA ARG A 87 0.15 -4.57 13.72
C ARG A 87 1.51 -4.97 14.28
N GLN A 88 1.73 -4.65 15.54
CA GLN A 88 2.96 -4.99 16.25
C GLN A 88 2.64 -5.78 17.50
N VAL A 89 3.48 -6.75 17.79
CA VAL A 89 3.47 -7.48 19.06
C VAL A 89 4.77 -7.10 19.76
N ILE A 90 4.66 -6.53 20.96
CA ILE A 90 5.78 -5.99 21.72
C ILE A 90 5.83 -6.72 23.06
N GLY A 91 6.94 -7.42 23.33
CA GLY A 91 7.25 -7.95 24.64
C GLY A 91 7.88 -6.85 25.50
N VAL A 92 7.29 -6.52 26.62
CA VAL A 92 7.78 -5.52 27.58
C VAL A 92 7.74 -6.07 28.97
N GLU A 93 8.50 -5.47 29.88
CA GLU A 93 8.42 -5.76 31.31
C GLU A 93 7.72 -4.58 32.00
N ILE A 94 6.55 -4.83 32.59
CA ILE A 94 5.76 -3.84 33.32
C ILE A 94 5.71 -4.23 34.78
N LEU A 95 6.23 -3.39 35.68
CA LEU A 95 6.32 -3.67 37.13
C LEU A 95 6.99 -5.03 37.44
N GLU A 96 8.07 -5.35 36.73
CA GLU A 96 8.80 -6.63 36.81
C GLU A 96 8.00 -7.86 36.32
N VAL A 97 6.87 -7.64 35.62
CA VAL A 97 6.04 -8.71 35.04
C VAL A 97 6.22 -8.70 33.52
N PRO A 98 6.69 -9.82 32.92
CA PRO A 98 6.76 -9.96 31.47
C PRO A 98 5.37 -9.86 30.85
N THR A 99 5.16 -8.89 29.97
CA THR A 99 3.86 -8.55 29.40
C THR A 99 3.95 -8.48 27.88
N VAL A 100 2.93 -8.98 27.19
CA VAL A 100 2.81 -8.90 25.73
C VAL A 100 1.76 -7.88 25.36
N LEU A 101 2.17 -6.86 24.59
CA LEU A 101 1.29 -5.81 24.08
C LEU A 101 1.06 -6.00 22.58
N ASN A 102 -0.20 -5.92 22.16
CA ASN A 102 -0.60 -5.87 20.77
C ASN A 102 -0.92 -4.42 20.43
N VAL A 103 -0.18 -3.84 19.50
CA VAL A 103 -0.37 -2.46 19.06
C VAL A 103 -0.79 -2.44 17.60
N THR A 104 -1.94 -1.84 17.33
CA THR A 104 -2.46 -1.65 15.97
C THR A 104 -2.38 -0.16 15.62
N TYR A 105 -1.67 0.15 14.55
CA TYR A 105 -1.57 1.49 13.98
C TYR A 105 -2.48 1.58 12.76
N ASP A 106 -3.38 2.55 12.75
CA ASP A 106 -4.32 2.86 11.68
C ASP A 106 -4.08 4.28 11.17
N MET A 107 -3.80 4.43 9.87
CA MET A 107 -3.55 5.72 9.26
C MET A 107 -4.26 5.82 7.92
N ASP A 108 -4.99 6.92 7.74
CA ASP A 108 -5.64 7.28 6.49
C ASP A 108 -4.89 8.41 5.81
N TYR A 109 -4.62 8.26 4.52
CA TYR A 109 -3.89 9.24 3.72
C TYR A 109 -4.65 9.66 2.47
N LEU A 110 -4.48 10.92 2.11
CA LEU A 110 -4.70 11.42 0.76
C LEU A 110 -3.35 11.39 0.03
N GLU A 111 -3.20 10.54 -0.97
CA GLU A 111 -1.99 10.41 -1.77
C GLU A 111 -2.14 11.07 -3.14
N ILE A 112 -1.06 11.68 -3.61
CA ILE A 112 -0.97 12.33 -4.93
C ILE A 112 0.26 11.74 -5.66
N PRO A 113 0.11 10.54 -6.26
CA PRO A 113 1.17 9.91 -7.04
C PRO A 113 1.38 10.61 -8.38
N VAL A 114 2.65 10.79 -8.76
CA VAL A 114 3.08 11.18 -10.10
C VAL A 114 3.95 10.06 -10.66
N LEU A 115 3.45 9.35 -11.65
CA LEU A 115 4.03 8.11 -12.12
C LEU A 115 4.41 8.21 -13.60
N LEU A 116 5.62 7.78 -13.94
CA LEU A 116 6.02 7.47 -15.30
C LEU A 116 5.48 6.09 -15.65
N ARG A 117 4.67 6.01 -16.71
CA ARG A 117 4.17 4.76 -17.26
C ARG A 117 4.97 4.37 -18.48
N PHE A 118 5.48 3.13 -18.51
CA PHE A 118 6.15 2.54 -19.66
C PHE A 118 5.34 1.37 -20.19
N THR A 119 4.92 1.44 -21.45
CA THR A 119 4.17 0.41 -22.16
C THR A 119 5.14 -0.59 -22.81
N TRP A 120 5.15 -1.82 -22.29
CA TRP A 120 5.96 -2.93 -22.78
C TRP A 120 5.40 -3.53 -24.05
N HIS A 121 4.08 -3.72 -24.03
CA HIS A 121 3.33 -4.36 -25.12
C HIS A 121 1.95 -3.73 -25.24
N GLU A 122 1.57 -3.42 -26.45
CA GLU A 122 0.23 -2.94 -26.79
C GLU A 122 -0.33 -3.78 -27.96
N SER A 123 -1.54 -4.28 -27.78
CA SER A 123 -2.29 -5.01 -28.79
C SER A 123 -3.76 -4.59 -28.72
N ARG A 124 -4.56 -5.05 -29.69
CA ARG A 124 -6.02 -4.80 -29.67
C ARG A 124 -6.74 -5.44 -28.48
N ARG A 125 -6.12 -6.45 -27.83
CA ARG A 125 -6.76 -7.22 -26.74
C ARG A 125 -6.28 -6.82 -25.37
N TRP A 126 -5.04 -6.37 -25.24
CA TRP A 126 -4.45 -6.03 -23.93
C TRP A 126 -3.22 -5.15 -24.10
N THR A 127 -2.97 -4.35 -23.08
CA THR A 127 -1.79 -3.52 -22.93
C THR A 127 -1.10 -3.84 -21.62
N LEU A 128 0.19 -4.18 -21.68
CA LEU A 128 1.04 -4.43 -20.51
C LEU A 128 1.93 -3.22 -20.28
N TYR A 129 1.97 -2.73 -19.04
CA TYR A 129 2.78 -1.57 -18.69
C TYR A 129 3.41 -1.71 -17.29
N SER A 130 4.44 -0.92 -17.04
CA SER A 130 4.99 -0.69 -15.70
C SER A 130 4.83 0.78 -15.31
N LEU A 131 4.82 1.00 -14.01
CA LEU A 131 4.74 2.32 -13.39
C LEU A 131 5.91 2.51 -12.45
N SER A 132 6.47 3.71 -12.42
CA SER A 132 7.45 4.10 -11.41
C SER A 132 7.36 5.61 -11.16
N GLY A 133 7.51 6.01 -9.91
CA GLY A 133 7.45 7.43 -9.57
C GLY A 133 7.43 7.67 -8.08
N THR A 134 6.87 8.81 -7.71
CA THR A 134 6.79 9.25 -6.32
C THR A 134 5.37 9.62 -5.95
N ALA A 135 5.04 9.52 -4.68
CA ALA A 135 3.79 10.01 -4.12
C ALA A 135 4.06 10.92 -2.93
N LEU A 136 3.30 12.03 -2.89
CA LEU A 136 3.14 12.84 -1.71
C LEU A 136 1.86 12.38 -1.01
N SER A 137 1.95 12.05 0.26
CA SER A 137 0.82 11.64 1.09
C SER A 137 0.58 12.68 2.18
N VAL A 138 -0.67 13.06 2.36
CA VAL A 138 -1.13 13.93 3.46
C VAL A 138 -1.96 13.07 4.40
N LYS A 139 -1.55 13.03 5.66
CA LYS A 139 -2.28 12.29 6.70
C LYS A 139 -3.63 12.96 6.96
N LEU A 140 -4.73 12.19 6.86
CA LEU A 140 -6.08 12.65 7.13
C LEU A 140 -6.52 12.27 8.55
N ASN A 141 -6.12 11.07 8.96
CA ASN A 141 -6.47 10.51 10.25
C ASN A 141 -5.38 9.55 10.71
N ASP A 142 -5.22 9.42 12.01
CA ASP A 142 -4.34 8.43 12.63
C ASP A 142 -4.95 7.98 13.96
N ARG A 143 -4.67 6.75 14.32
CA ARG A 143 -5.13 6.12 15.55
C ARG A 143 -4.20 4.98 15.89
N TYR A 144 -3.90 4.82 17.15
CA TYR A 144 -3.32 3.57 17.64
C TYR A 144 -4.22 2.95 18.70
N VAL A 145 -4.27 1.63 18.71
CA VAL A 145 -4.95 0.83 19.73
C VAL A 145 -3.93 -0.12 20.32
N LEU A 146 -3.79 -0.05 21.63
CA LEU A 146 -2.93 -0.93 22.43
C LEU A 146 -3.81 -1.86 23.26
N GLU A 147 -3.54 -3.17 23.19
CA GLU A 147 -4.23 -4.19 23.93
C GLU A 147 -3.21 -5.16 24.56
N GLY A 148 -3.43 -5.53 25.80
CA GLY A 148 -2.58 -6.48 26.52
C GLY A 148 -3.22 -6.94 27.82
N GLU A 149 -2.55 -7.83 28.52
CA GLU A 149 -2.94 -8.30 29.83
C GLU A 149 -1.70 -8.36 30.74
N LEU A 150 -1.80 -7.77 31.90
CA LEU A 150 -0.80 -7.86 32.95
C LEU A 150 -1.23 -8.94 33.92
N ASP A 151 -0.48 -10.04 33.99
CA ASP A 151 -0.74 -11.18 34.90
C ASP A 151 0.42 -11.28 35.91
N ASP A 152 0.18 -10.85 37.16
CA ASP A 152 1.14 -10.91 38.23
C ASP A 152 1.09 -12.25 39.03
N GLY A 153 0.24 -13.18 38.57
CA GLY A 153 0.00 -14.49 39.21
C GLY A 153 -1.05 -14.47 40.34
N GLU A 154 -1.51 -13.29 40.77
CA GLU A 154 -2.61 -13.13 41.73
C GLU A 154 -3.87 -12.59 41.05
N GLN A 155 -3.69 -11.70 40.05
CA GLN A 155 -4.78 -11.10 39.26
C GLN A 155 -4.34 -10.81 37.85
N VAL A 156 -5.30 -10.85 36.90
CA VAL A 156 -5.13 -10.45 35.52
C VAL A 156 -5.78 -9.11 35.32
N VAL A 157 -4.99 -8.13 34.91
CA VAL A 157 -5.46 -6.75 34.65
C VAL A 157 -5.40 -6.49 33.14
N PRO A 158 -6.55 -6.25 32.47
CA PRO A 158 -6.55 -5.89 31.05
C PRO A 158 -5.96 -4.49 30.86
N LEU A 159 -5.05 -4.37 29.90
CA LEU A 159 -4.46 -3.12 29.46
C LEU A 159 -5.11 -2.72 28.13
N HIS A 160 -5.68 -1.53 28.06
CA HIS A 160 -6.27 -1.00 26.84
C HIS A 160 -6.04 0.48 26.75
N ALA A 161 -5.48 0.93 25.62
CA ALA A 161 -5.37 2.34 25.29
C ALA A 161 -5.78 2.57 23.83
N ASP A 162 -6.48 3.66 23.58
CA ASP A 162 -6.95 4.09 22.29
C ASP A 162 -6.76 5.60 22.18
N SER A 163 -5.91 6.04 21.24
CA SER A 163 -5.55 7.45 21.14
C SER A 163 -5.12 7.80 19.71
N ASP A 164 -5.12 9.11 19.42
CA ASP A 164 -4.57 9.66 18.19
C ASP A 164 -3.04 9.78 18.29
N MET A 165 -2.37 9.69 17.14
CA MET A 165 -0.91 9.85 17.04
C MET A 165 -0.56 11.28 16.59
N SER A 166 -0.84 12.27 17.46
CA SER A 166 -0.71 13.69 17.11
C SER A 166 0.74 14.12 16.76
N GLU A 167 1.74 13.34 17.12
CA GLU A 167 3.16 13.64 16.89
C GLU A 167 3.71 13.10 15.58
N VAL A 168 2.94 12.25 14.85
CA VAL A 168 3.36 11.74 13.54
C VAL A 168 3.24 12.82 12.48
N ASP A 169 4.25 12.95 11.64
CA ASP A 169 4.31 13.95 10.58
C ASP A 169 3.06 13.95 9.69
N LEU A 170 2.60 15.15 9.33
CA LEU A 170 1.46 15.36 8.45
C LEU A 170 1.74 14.84 7.03
N PHE A 171 3.00 14.91 6.58
CA PHE A 171 3.40 14.57 5.22
C PHE A 171 4.29 13.33 5.20
N ASP A 172 4.00 12.43 4.26
CA ASP A 172 4.83 11.26 3.95
C ASP A 172 5.17 11.27 2.45
N TYR A 173 6.43 10.96 2.12
CA TYR A 173 6.92 10.84 0.75
C TYR A 173 7.27 9.39 0.48
N SER A 174 6.89 8.89 -0.69
CA SER A 174 7.15 7.50 -1.03
C SER A 174 7.55 7.31 -2.49
N PHE A 175 8.30 6.23 -2.76
CA PHE A 175 8.49 5.68 -4.08
C PHE A 175 7.38 4.67 -4.38
N VAL A 176 6.90 4.71 -5.61
CA VAL A 176 5.85 3.82 -6.11
C VAL A 176 6.38 3.07 -7.33
N TYR A 177 6.21 1.74 -7.32
CA TYR A 177 6.49 0.85 -8.43
C TYR A 177 5.28 -0.01 -8.70
N GLY A 178 5.02 -0.33 -9.97
CA GLY A 178 3.88 -1.16 -10.30
C GLY A 178 3.94 -1.76 -11.69
N PHE A 179 3.07 -2.73 -11.90
CA PHE A 179 2.79 -3.35 -13.18
C PHE A 179 1.29 -3.40 -13.39
N GLY A 180 0.86 -3.14 -14.61
CA GLY A 180 -0.56 -3.12 -14.94
C GLY A 180 -0.86 -3.79 -16.27
N LEU A 181 -2.06 -4.31 -16.32
CA LEU A 181 -2.69 -4.87 -17.50
C LEU A 181 -3.98 -4.12 -17.77
N GLU A 182 -4.15 -3.64 -18.99
CA GLU A 182 -5.41 -3.09 -19.49
C GLU A 182 -5.99 -3.99 -20.56
N THR A 183 -7.29 -4.20 -20.53
CA THR A 183 -8.02 -4.96 -21.53
C THR A 183 -9.30 -4.23 -21.92
N PRO A 184 -9.59 -4.06 -23.24
CA PRO A 184 -10.85 -3.48 -23.69
C PRO A 184 -12.04 -4.33 -23.25
N ALA A 185 -13.04 -3.70 -22.65
CA ALA A 185 -14.30 -4.32 -22.27
C ALA A 185 -15.43 -3.29 -22.27
N PHE A 186 -16.57 -3.62 -22.88
CA PHE A 186 -17.80 -2.80 -22.86
C PHE A 186 -17.61 -1.34 -23.29
N GLY A 187 -16.69 -1.07 -24.25
CA GLY A 187 -16.40 0.29 -24.72
C GLY A 187 -15.43 1.10 -23.86
N HIS A 188 -14.90 0.51 -22.80
CA HIS A 188 -13.91 1.07 -21.88
C HIS A 188 -12.72 0.13 -21.76
N SER A 189 -11.74 0.46 -20.93
CA SER A 189 -10.64 -0.44 -20.57
C SER A 189 -10.74 -0.85 -19.12
N LEU A 190 -10.76 -2.17 -18.87
CA LEU A 190 -10.56 -2.69 -17.52
C LEU A 190 -9.08 -2.67 -17.19
N VAL A 191 -8.77 -2.23 -15.98
CA VAL A 191 -7.42 -2.11 -15.44
C VAL A 191 -7.25 -3.10 -14.31
N LEU A 192 -6.18 -3.89 -14.35
CA LEU A 192 -5.66 -4.67 -13.23
C LEU A 192 -4.23 -4.21 -12.96
N GLU A 193 -3.92 -3.82 -11.74
CA GLU A 193 -2.61 -3.26 -11.40
C GLU A 193 -2.13 -3.80 -10.05
N TYR A 194 -0.85 -4.11 -9.98
CA TYR A 194 -0.15 -4.39 -8.73
C TYR A 194 0.81 -3.24 -8.45
N ARG A 195 0.85 -2.79 -7.19
CA ARG A 195 1.75 -1.75 -6.71
C ARG A 195 2.53 -2.18 -5.49
N PHE A 196 3.75 -1.68 -5.44
CA PHE A 196 4.60 -1.68 -4.27
C PHE A 196 4.97 -0.22 -3.96
N THR A 197 4.76 0.20 -2.73
CA THR A 197 5.09 1.55 -2.25
C THR A 197 6.03 1.44 -1.06
N ILE A 198 7.08 2.24 -1.06
CA ILE A 198 8.05 2.32 0.03
C ILE A 198 8.22 3.78 0.47
N GLY A 199 7.99 4.06 1.74
CA GLY A 199 8.17 5.38 2.34
C GLY A 199 9.63 5.81 2.29
N TRP A 200 9.86 7.06 1.94
CA TRP A 200 11.19 7.68 2.02
C TRP A 200 11.42 8.28 3.39
N ASN A 201 10.42 8.96 3.92
CA ASN A 201 10.49 9.57 5.23
C ASN A 201 10.52 8.51 6.33
N THR A 202 11.23 8.83 7.37
CA THR A 202 11.15 8.10 8.63
C THR A 202 10.02 8.72 9.45
N LEU A 203 9.01 7.94 9.73
CA LEU A 203 7.93 8.31 10.64
C LEU A 203 8.40 8.03 12.07
N MET A 204 8.38 9.05 12.93
CA MET A 204 8.65 8.88 14.34
C MET A 204 7.35 8.46 15.03
N MET A 205 7.23 7.17 15.32
CA MET A 205 6.03 6.66 15.99
C MET A 205 6.14 6.94 17.49
N PRO A 206 5.11 7.53 18.12
CA PRO A 206 5.08 7.67 19.56
C PRO A 206 5.05 6.27 20.20
N THR A 207 5.84 6.10 21.21
CA THR A 207 5.97 4.85 21.97
C THR A 207 5.52 5.01 23.40
N TYR A 208 4.79 6.08 23.69
CA TYR A 208 4.16 6.27 24.99
C TYR A 208 2.66 5.94 24.92
N ALA A 209 2.17 5.32 25.97
CA ALA A 209 0.74 5.04 26.13
C ALA A 209 0.34 5.34 27.58
N TYR A 210 -0.80 6.01 27.73
CA TYR A 210 -1.46 6.17 29.03
C TYR A 210 -2.43 5.01 29.21
N VAL A 211 -2.07 4.05 30.03
CA VAL A 211 -2.88 2.86 30.27
C VAL A 211 -3.57 2.98 31.64
N PRO A 212 -4.91 2.94 31.70
CA PRO A 212 -5.62 2.89 32.96
C PRO A 212 -5.24 1.63 33.73
N PHE A 213 -4.83 1.78 34.99
CA PHE A 213 -4.44 0.70 35.88
C PHE A 213 -5.10 0.91 37.25
N GLY A 214 -6.25 0.28 37.49
CA GLY A 214 -7.08 0.55 38.65
C GLY A 214 -7.57 1.99 38.71
N ASP A 215 -7.28 2.69 39.82
CA ASP A 215 -7.59 4.12 39.99
C ASP A 215 -6.47 5.04 39.48
N GLU A 216 -5.37 4.52 38.99
CA GLU A 216 -4.20 5.22 38.50
C GLU A 216 -4.07 5.11 36.97
N THR A 217 -3.19 5.94 36.40
CA THR A 217 -2.83 5.86 34.97
C THR A 217 -1.33 5.56 34.89
N LEU A 218 -1.00 4.43 34.28
CA LEU A 218 0.37 4.05 34.00
C LEU A 218 0.83 4.72 32.71
N LEU A 219 1.94 5.44 32.75
CA LEU A 219 2.62 5.93 31.55
C LEU A 219 3.66 4.88 31.13
N ILE A 220 3.44 4.29 29.95
CA ILE A 220 4.45 3.51 29.25
C ILE A 220 5.13 4.46 28.29
N ASP A 221 6.39 4.80 28.52
CA ASP A 221 7.16 5.76 27.73
C ASP A 221 8.46 5.10 27.26
N ASN A 222 8.62 5.02 25.95
CA ASN A 222 9.82 4.53 25.30
C ASN A 222 10.31 5.55 24.26
N ASP A 223 11.56 5.46 23.86
CA ASP A 223 12.12 6.31 22.81
C ASP A 223 11.36 6.11 21.48
N PRO A 224 11.05 7.19 20.75
CA PRO A 224 10.38 7.12 19.47
C PRO A 224 11.11 6.20 18.49
N VAL A 225 10.38 5.28 17.85
CA VAL A 225 10.94 4.33 16.90
C VAL A 225 10.86 4.89 15.48
N PRO A 226 11.99 5.02 14.76
CA PRO A 226 12.00 5.46 13.38
C PRO A 226 11.52 4.34 12.46
N LEU A 227 10.33 4.49 11.86
CA LEU A 227 9.70 3.52 10.99
C LEU A 227 9.47 4.09 9.59
N LYS A 228 9.36 3.23 8.60
CA LYS A 228 8.99 3.57 7.23
C LYS A 228 7.76 2.82 6.81
N ASN A 229 6.85 3.50 6.12
CA ASN A 229 5.70 2.86 5.50
C ASN A 229 6.15 1.96 4.35
N GLN A 230 5.60 0.75 4.30
CA GLN A 230 5.72 -0.16 3.18
C GLN A 230 4.36 -0.74 2.87
N SER A 231 3.98 -0.77 1.58
CA SER A 231 2.69 -1.35 1.19
C SER A 231 2.72 -2.05 -0.15
N HIS A 232 1.87 -3.05 -0.29
CA HIS A 232 1.52 -3.73 -1.52
C HIS A 232 0.03 -3.52 -1.78
N ALA A 233 -0.36 -3.30 -3.02
CA ALA A 233 -1.76 -3.15 -3.40
C ALA A 233 -2.08 -3.92 -4.67
N ILE A 234 -3.24 -4.55 -4.69
CA ILE A 234 -3.85 -5.12 -5.90
C ILE A 234 -5.04 -4.24 -6.23
N MET A 235 -4.98 -3.59 -7.38
CA MET A 235 -5.94 -2.59 -7.82
C MET A 235 -6.74 -3.10 -9.01
N MET A 236 -8.03 -2.80 -9.02
CA MET A 236 -8.92 -3.01 -10.16
C MET A 236 -9.60 -1.70 -10.52
N GLY A 237 -9.81 -1.45 -11.80
CA GLY A 237 -10.40 -0.19 -12.23
C GLY A 237 -10.94 -0.21 -13.65
N ILE A 238 -11.40 0.98 -14.04
CA ILE A 238 -11.91 1.25 -15.38
C ILE A 238 -11.30 2.56 -15.89
N ALA A 239 -10.87 2.55 -17.15
CA ALA A 239 -10.38 3.73 -17.87
C ALA A 239 -11.35 4.09 -19.01
N PHE A 240 -11.53 5.38 -19.22
CA PHE A 240 -12.43 6.00 -20.18
C PHE A 240 -11.66 6.76 -21.25
#